data_88c7df76a544cf8bd7d421b71ff53fd6
#
_entry.id   88c7df76a544cf8bd7d421b71ff53fd6
#
_cell.length_a   1.000
_cell.length_b   1.000
_cell.length_c   1.000
_cell.angle_alpha   90.00
_cell.angle_beta   90.00
_cell.angle_gamma   90.00
#
_symmetry.space_group_name_H-M   'P 1'
#
loop_
_entity.id
_entity.type
_entity.pdbx_description
1 polymer ?
#
loop_
_entity_poly.entity_id
_entity_poly.type
_entity_poly.pdbx_seq_one_letter_code
_entity_poly.pdbx_strand_id
1 'polypeptide(L)'
;TGKRLSEQKADSLPPEKPYRSLILGLDFPDRAALYRRIDLRVDKMLEAGLLAEAELVWKNCERYRTAAQAIGYKEFFPYFEQTAPLEACADKLKQASRNYAKRQLTWFRHMDGVVWLDAGAQDATETACRLVQDFLAKG
;
A
#
# COMPACT_ATOMS: atom_id res chain seq x y z
N THR A 1 -35.49 -5.44 -5.35
CA THR A 1 -34.93 -6.11 -6.53
C THR A 1 -34.41 -7.47 -6.11
N GLY A 2 -35.13 -8.58 -6.37
CA GLY A 2 -34.81 -9.95 -5.88
C GLY A 2 -33.59 -10.62 -6.54
N LYS A 3 -32.63 -9.86 -7.10
CA LYS A 3 -31.39 -10.37 -7.70
C LYS A 3 -30.28 -10.47 -6.64
N ARG A 4 -29.49 -11.53 -6.66
CA ARG A 4 -28.31 -11.70 -5.82
C ARG A 4 -27.26 -10.66 -6.17
N LEU A 5 -26.48 -10.20 -5.19
CA LEU A 5 -25.37 -9.23 -5.38
C LEU A 5 -24.37 -9.66 -6.46
N SER A 6 -24.14 -10.96 -6.64
CA SER A 6 -23.29 -11.52 -7.70
C SER A 6 -23.87 -11.31 -9.11
N GLU A 7 -25.20 -11.40 -9.26
CA GLU A 7 -25.89 -11.17 -10.54
C GLU A 7 -25.93 -9.68 -10.88
N GLN A 8 -26.16 -8.81 -9.87
CA GLN A 8 -26.09 -7.36 -10.07
C GLN A 8 -24.69 -6.89 -10.47
N LYS A 9 -23.65 -7.54 -9.94
CA LYS A 9 -22.25 -7.26 -10.32
C LYS A 9 -21.95 -7.68 -11.76
N ALA A 10 -22.48 -8.82 -12.21
CA ALA A 10 -22.32 -9.27 -13.60
C ALA A 10 -23.07 -8.36 -14.59
N ASP A 11 -24.26 -7.93 -14.22
CA ASP A 11 -25.08 -7.03 -15.05
C ASP A 11 -24.51 -5.58 -15.12
N SER A 12 -23.66 -5.18 -14.17
CA SER A 12 -23.05 -3.82 -14.12
C SER A 12 -21.73 -3.72 -14.85
N LEU A 13 -21.14 -4.85 -15.26
CA LEU A 13 -19.90 -4.83 -16.04
C LEU A 13 -20.24 -4.61 -17.52
N PRO A 14 -19.58 -3.65 -18.22
CA PRO A 14 -19.75 -3.48 -19.64
C PRO A 14 -19.34 -4.76 -20.37
N PRO A 15 -20.05 -5.16 -21.42
CA PRO A 15 -19.79 -6.40 -22.18
C PRO A 15 -18.40 -6.43 -22.82
N GLU A 16 -17.82 -5.28 -23.09
CA GLU A 16 -16.45 -5.10 -23.58
C GLU A 16 -15.70 -4.12 -22.68
N LYS A 17 -14.41 -4.36 -22.46
CA LYS A 17 -13.55 -3.41 -21.77
C LYS A 17 -13.41 -2.16 -22.64
N PRO A 18 -13.92 -0.99 -22.23
CA PRO A 18 -13.94 0.21 -23.08
C PRO A 18 -12.53 0.76 -23.36
N TYR A 19 -11.54 0.29 -22.59
CA TYR A 19 -10.14 0.70 -22.73
C TYR A 19 -9.22 -0.50 -22.74
N ARG A 20 -8.17 -0.40 -23.54
CA ARG A 20 -7.01 -1.27 -23.44
C ARG A 20 -6.13 -0.74 -22.31
N SER A 21 -5.69 -1.61 -21.41
CA SER A 21 -4.90 -1.22 -20.23
C SER A 21 -3.65 -2.08 -20.10
N LEU A 22 -2.54 -1.46 -19.69
CA LEU A 22 -1.34 -2.14 -19.22
C LEU A 22 -1.21 -1.87 -17.71
N ILE A 23 -1.18 -2.93 -16.93
CA ILE A 23 -1.02 -2.84 -15.47
C ILE A 23 0.34 -3.43 -15.12
N LEU A 24 1.25 -2.61 -14.59
CA LEU A 24 2.55 -3.04 -14.11
C LEU A 24 2.50 -3.14 -12.57
N GLY A 25 2.81 -4.32 -12.06
CA GLY A 25 2.92 -4.61 -10.63
C GLY A 25 4.39 -4.67 -10.21
N LEU A 26 4.76 -3.97 -9.14
CA LEU A 26 6.09 -4.07 -8.54
C LEU A 26 6.02 -4.98 -7.31
N ASP A 27 6.85 -6.01 -7.28
CA ASP A 27 7.00 -6.89 -6.12
C ASP A 27 8.50 -7.11 -5.82
N PHE A 28 8.80 -7.51 -4.61
CA PHE A 28 10.09 -8.04 -4.21
C PHE A 28 9.96 -9.55 -4.07
N PRO A 29 10.61 -10.37 -4.90
CA PRO A 29 10.59 -11.83 -4.79
C PRO A 29 11.09 -12.29 -3.41
N ASP A 30 12.15 -11.63 -2.89
CA ASP A 30 12.59 -11.83 -1.51
C ASP A 30 11.72 -11.04 -0.53
N ARG A 31 10.90 -11.75 0.20
CA ARG A 31 9.99 -11.21 1.22
C ARG A 31 10.76 -10.54 2.37
N ALA A 32 11.93 -11.04 2.71
CA ALA A 32 12.77 -10.45 3.75
C ALA A 32 13.34 -9.09 3.29
N ALA A 33 13.69 -8.96 1.99
CA ALA A 33 14.11 -7.68 1.43
C ALA A 33 12.99 -6.64 1.49
N LEU A 34 11.75 -7.02 1.14
CA LEU A 34 10.60 -6.14 1.27
C LEU A 34 10.41 -5.66 2.72
N TYR A 35 10.47 -6.56 3.69
CA TYR A 35 10.28 -6.21 5.10
C TYR A 35 11.38 -5.29 5.62
N ARG A 36 12.65 -5.55 5.29
CA ARG A 36 13.76 -4.64 5.63
C ARG A 36 13.54 -3.23 5.08
N ARG A 37 13.05 -3.10 3.84
CA ARG A 37 12.74 -1.78 3.24
C ARG A 37 11.59 -1.07 3.93
N ILE A 38 10.55 -1.80 4.32
CA ILE A 38 9.42 -1.26 5.08
C ILE A 38 9.91 -0.75 6.45
N ASP A 39 10.69 -1.55 7.16
CA ASP A 39 11.19 -1.20 8.48
C ASP A 39 12.11 0.02 8.41
N LEU A 40 13.06 0.04 7.47
CA LEU A 40 13.93 1.21 7.23
C LEU A 40 13.14 2.46 6.84
N ARG A 41 12.07 2.32 6.09
CA ARG A 41 11.18 3.45 5.76
C ARG A 41 10.54 4.04 7.00
N VAL A 42 10.06 3.20 7.92
CA VAL A 42 9.48 3.66 9.19
C VAL A 42 10.52 4.41 10.02
N ASP A 43 11.75 3.89 10.11
CA ASP A 43 12.83 4.56 10.84
C ASP A 43 13.12 5.95 10.25
N LYS A 44 13.24 6.06 8.92
CA LYS A 44 13.41 7.34 8.23
C LYS A 44 12.23 8.30 8.40
N MET A 45 11.01 7.79 8.45
CA MET A 45 9.82 8.63 8.72
C MET A 45 9.87 9.21 10.14
N LEU A 46 10.31 8.44 11.13
CA LEU A 46 10.51 8.94 12.50
C LEU A 46 11.60 10.02 12.55
N GLU A 47 12.73 9.81 11.88
CA GLU A 47 13.80 10.81 11.75
C GLU A 47 13.31 12.10 11.05
N ALA A 48 12.40 11.96 10.08
CA ALA A 48 11.82 13.08 9.33
C ALA A 48 10.69 13.83 10.06
N GLY A 49 10.31 13.40 11.28
CA GLY A 49 9.35 14.11 12.12
C GLY A 49 7.95 13.49 12.17
N LEU A 50 7.77 12.23 11.78
CA LEU A 50 6.48 11.52 11.85
C LEU A 50 5.83 11.61 13.24
N LEU A 51 6.64 11.61 14.30
CA LEU A 51 6.12 11.66 15.67
C LEU A 51 5.40 12.99 15.95
N ALA A 52 5.91 14.12 15.46
CA ALA A 52 5.27 15.42 15.60
C ALA A 52 3.96 15.51 14.80
N GLU A 53 3.92 14.92 13.60
CA GLU A 53 2.67 14.82 12.82
C GLU A 53 1.62 13.96 13.53
N ALA A 54 2.04 12.81 14.09
CA ALA A 54 1.16 11.91 14.83
C ALA A 54 0.59 12.58 16.09
N GLU A 55 1.39 13.39 16.79
CA GLU A 55 0.94 14.16 17.95
C GLU A 55 -0.11 15.22 17.56
N LEU A 56 0.10 15.92 16.44
CA LEU A 56 -0.86 16.87 15.90
C LEU A 56 -2.21 16.19 15.60
N VAL A 57 -2.19 15.01 14.98
CA VAL A 57 -3.38 14.21 14.68
C VAL A 57 -4.05 13.74 15.98
N TRP A 58 -3.27 13.25 16.94
CA TRP A 58 -3.79 12.79 18.24
C TRP A 58 -4.49 13.92 19.01
N LYS A 59 -3.87 15.10 19.10
CA LYS A 59 -4.46 16.28 19.77
C LYS A 59 -5.74 16.80 19.10
N ASN A 60 -5.95 16.45 17.82
CA ASN A 60 -7.07 16.94 17.01
C ASN A 60 -7.87 15.79 16.36
N CYS A 61 -8.03 14.66 17.05
CA CYS A 61 -8.70 13.46 16.53
C CYS A 61 -10.08 13.72 15.95
N GLU A 62 -10.87 14.61 16.57
CA GLU A 62 -12.20 14.95 16.09
C GLU A 62 -12.17 15.66 14.73
N ARG A 63 -11.18 16.52 14.51
CA ARG A 63 -10.98 17.24 13.24
C ARG A 63 -10.38 16.34 12.15
N TYR A 64 -9.47 15.45 12.53
CA TYR A 64 -8.71 14.60 11.61
C TYR A 64 -9.14 13.13 11.69
N ARG A 65 -10.44 12.85 11.72
CA ARG A 65 -11.01 11.50 11.92
C ARG A 65 -10.42 10.43 11.00
N THR A 66 -10.25 10.74 9.72
CA THR A 66 -9.68 9.81 8.74
C THR A 66 -8.19 9.57 9.02
N ALA A 67 -7.42 10.62 9.27
CA ALA A 67 -6.00 10.50 9.58
C ALA A 67 -5.78 9.75 10.90
N ALA A 68 -6.62 9.98 11.91
CA ALA A 68 -6.56 9.28 13.19
C ALA A 68 -6.76 7.75 13.07
N GLN A 69 -7.32 7.25 11.97
CA GLN A 69 -7.45 5.82 11.67
C GLN A 69 -6.35 5.29 10.74
N ALA A 70 -5.53 6.17 10.16
CA ALA A 70 -4.50 5.78 9.23
C ALA A 70 -3.34 5.05 9.92
N ILE A 71 -2.73 4.12 9.19
CA ILE A 71 -1.45 3.52 9.57
C ILE A 71 -0.39 4.63 9.51
N GLY A 72 0.35 4.79 10.58
CA GLY A 72 1.38 5.81 10.72
C GLY A 72 1.12 6.81 11.84
N TYR A 73 -0.13 6.99 12.25
CA TYR A 73 -0.47 7.92 13.34
C TYR A 73 -1.03 7.19 14.57
N LYS A 74 -2.06 6.38 14.41
CA LYS A 74 -2.74 5.70 15.52
C LYS A 74 -1.83 4.78 16.35
N GLU A 75 -0.77 4.25 15.75
CA GLU A 75 0.18 3.40 16.44
C GLU A 75 0.96 4.15 17.53
N PHE A 76 1.05 5.50 17.45
CA PHE A 76 1.73 6.34 18.41
C PHE A 76 0.81 6.90 19.50
N PHE A 77 -0.50 6.74 19.41
CA PHE A 77 -1.44 7.23 20.43
C PHE A 77 -1.13 6.69 21.83
N PRO A 78 -0.80 5.40 22.03
CA PRO A 78 -0.40 4.89 23.34
C PRO A 78 0.86 5.54 23.90
N TYR A 79 1.77 6.03 23.06
CA TYR A 79 2.94 6.79 23.51
C TYR A 79 2.54 8.16 24.07
N PHE A 80 1.65 8.89 23.39
CA PHE A 80 1.16 10.18 23.90
C PHE A 80 0.29 10.05 25.14
N GLU A 81 -0.40 8.93 25.28
CA GLU A 81 -1.19 8.55 26.46
C GLU A 81 -0.34 7.96 27.60
N GLN A 82 0.99 7.88 27.40
CA GLN A 82 1.95 7.32 28.37
C GLN A 82 1.67 5.85 28.77
N THR A 83 1.01 5.09 27.90
CA THR A 83 0.66 3.67 28.12
C THR A 83 1.63 2.71 27.42
N ALA A 84 2.48 3.19 26.50
CA ALA A 84 3.51 2.39 25.83
C ALA A 84 4.75 3.21 25.50
N PRO A 85 5.95 2.61 25.49
CA PRO A 85 7.18 3.28 25.05
C PRO A 85 7.18 3.50 23.53
N LEU A 86 7.93 4.49 23.06
CA LEU A 86 8.05 4.87 21.64
C LEU A 86 8.49 3.68 20.77
N GLU A 87 9.44 2.90 21.23
CA GLU A 87 9.97 1.72 20.50
C GLU A 87 8.87 0.70 20.21
N ALA A 88 8.01 0.41 21.19
CA ALA A 88 6.88 -0.51 21.00
C ALA A 88 5.85 0.03 19.99
N CYS A 89 5.65 1.35 19.94
CA CYS A 89 4.79 1.99 18.95
C CYS A 89 5.40 1.93 17.55
N ALA A 90 6.70 2.17 17.42
CA ALA A 90 7.42 2.03 16.15
C ALA A 90 7.37 0.59 15.62
N ASP A 91 7.55 -0.41 16.48
CA ASP A 91 7.45 -1.82 16.10
C ASP A 91 6.03 -2.20 15.64
N LYS A 92 5.00 -1.68 16.30
CA LYS A 92 3.60 -1.84 15.87
C LYS A 92 3.38 -1.22 14.49
N LEU A 93 3.93 -0.04 14.22
CA LEU A 93 3.85 0.59 12.91
C LEU A 93 4.55 -0.24 11.83
N LYS A 94 5.77 -0.74 12.09
CA LYS A 94 6.49 -1.66 11.18
C LYS A 94 5.63 -2.89 10.88
N GLN A 95 5.07 -3.52 11.89
CA GLN A 95 4.21 -4.69 11.74
C GLN A 95 2.93 -4.39 10.95
N ALA A 96 2.25 -3.27 11.25
CA ALA A 96 1.04 -2.84 10.54
C ALA A 96 1.34 -2.57 9.05
N SER A 97 2.49 -1.95 8.75
CA SER A 97 2.95 -1.66 7.38
C SER A 97 3.26 -2.94 6.61
N ARG A 98 3.94 -3.92 7.22
CA ARG A 98 4.19 -5.25 6.62
C ARG A 98 2.88 -5.99 6.32
N ASN A 99 1.93 -5.96 7.26
CA ASN A 99 0.61 -6.57 7.07
C ASN A 99 -0.17 -5.88 5.94
N TYR A 100 -0.07 -4.56 5.84
CA TYR A 100 -0.70 -3.80 4.77
C TYR A 100 -0.11 -4.17 3.40
N ALA A 101 1.21 -4.20 3.28
CA ALA A 101 1.90 -4.65 2.05
C ALA A 101 1.48 -6.07 1.64
N LYS A 102 1.38 -7.01 2.60
CA LYS A 102 0.90 -8.36 2.34
C LYS A 102 -0.52 -8.37 1.77
N ARG A 103 -1.45 -7.57 2.34
CA ARG A 103 -2.82 -7.46 1.83
C ARG A 103 -2.87 -6.87 0.42
N GLN A 104 -2.09 -5.81 0.15
CA GLN A 104 -1.99 -5.21 -1.18
C GLN A 104 -1.54 -6.23 -2.22
N LEU A 105 -0.45 -6.95 -1.95
CA LEU A 105 0.06 -7.97 -2.87
C LEU A 105 -0.95 -9.10 -3.10
N THR A 106 -1.63 -9.55 -2.05
CA THR A 106 -2.69 -10.55 -2.18
C THR A 106 -3.81 -10.04 -3.09
N TRP A 107 -4.25 -8.80 -2.91
CA TRP A 107 -5.32 -8.20 -3.71
C TRP A 107 -4.89 -8.05 -5.18
N PHE A 108 -3.71 -7.50 -5.44
CA PHE A 108 -3.21 -7.32 -6.81
C PHE A 108 -2.96 -8.64 -7.54
N ARG A 109 -2.58 -9.71 -6.83
CA ARG A 109 -2.39 -11.04 -7.43
C ARG A 109 -3.67 -11.70 -7.91
N HIS A 110 -4.84 -11.23 -7.44
CA HIS A 110 -6.14 -11.66 -7.93
C HIS A 110 -6.63 -10.81 -9.12
N MET A 111 -5.89 -9.79 -9.52
CA MET A 111 -6.21 -9.00 -10.70
C MET A 111 -5.63 -9.67 -11.94
N ASP A 112 -6.48 -9.86 -12.96
CA ASP A 112 -6.04 -10.37 -14.25
C ASP A 112 -5.23 -9.33 -15.03
N GLY A 113 -4.22 -9.80 -15.76
CA GLY A 113 -3.45 -8.97 -16.68
C GLY A 113 -2.37 -8.10 -16.03
N VAL A 114 -2.02 -8.32 -14.77
CA VAL A 114 -0.89 -7.64 -14.14
C VAL A 114 0.42 -8.27 -14.61
N VAL A 115 1.30 -7.45 -15.18
CA VAL A 115 2.68 -7.81 -15.51
C VAL A 115 3.56 -7.47 -14.32
N TRP A 116 4.11 -8.49 -13.68
CA TRP A 116 4.91 -8.31 -12.48
C TRP A 116 6.38 -8.04 -12.81
N LEU A 117 6.95 -7.04 -12.13
CA LEU A 117 8.36 -6.65 -12.21
C LEU A 117 9.01 -6.84 -10.86
N ASP A 118 10.26 -7.30 -10.85
CA ASP A 118 11.09 -7.31 -9.64
C ASP A 118 11.56 -5.87 -9.33
N ALA A 119 11.01 -5.29 -8.27
CA ALA A 119 11.36 -3.93 -7.84
C ALA A 119 12.81 -3.81 -7.31
N GLY A 120 13.49 -4.93 -7.06
CA GLY A 120 14.90 -4.98 -6.67
C GLY A 120 15.87 -5.13 -7.84
N ALA A 121 15.37 -5.45 -9.04
CA ALA A 121 16.23 -5.60 -10.21
C ALA A 121 16.79 -4.26 -10.70
N GLN A 122 18.04 -4.25 -11.14
CA GLN A 122 18.71 -3.02 -11.62
C GLN A 122 18.07 -2.48 -12.90
N ASP A 123 17.51 -3.35 -13.72
CA ASP A 123 16.85 -3.05 -15.01
C ASP A 123 15.33 -2.88 -14.89
N ALA A 124 14.76 -2.86 -13.68
CA ALA A 124 13.31 -2.77 -13.47
C ALA A 124 12.68 -1.58 -14.20
N THR A 125 13.32 -0.41 -14.14
CA THR A 125 12.84 0.81 -14.81
C THR A 125 12.91 0.67 -16.32
N GLU A 126 14.01 0.15 -16.86
CA GLU A 126 14.20 -0.06 -18.29
C GLU A 126 13.18 -1.06 -18.84
N THR A 127 12.97 -2.16 -18.13
CA THR A 127 11.96 -3.17 -18.47
C THR A 127 10.55 -2.58 -18.46
N ALA A 128 10.20 -1.76 -17.46
CA ALA A 128 8.92 -1.05 -17.41
C ALA A 128 8.74 -0.12 -18.62
N CYS A 129 9.74 0.69 -18.95
CA CYS A 129 9.72 1.59 -20.10
C CYS A 129 9.51 0.84 -21.40
N ARG A 130 10.22 -0.27 -21.62
CA ARG A 130 10.06 -1.12 -22.80
C ARG A 130 8.64 -1.67 -22.94
N LEU A 131 8.08 -2.19 -21.84
CA LEU A 131 6.70 -2.71 -21.82
C LEU A 131 5.68 -1.63 -22.18
N VAL A 132 5.87 -0.40 -21.70
CA VAL A 132 5.01 0.75 -22.04
C VAL A 132 5.14 1.10 -23.52
N GLN A 133 6.36 1.16 -24.07
CA GLN A 133 6.61 1.44 -25.48
C GLN A 133 5.97 0.38 -26.38
N ASP A 134 6.14 -0.91 -26.05
CA ASP A 134 5.53 -2.02 -26.79
C ASP A 134 4.00 -1.98 -26.75
N PHE A 135 3.44 -1.56 -25.59
CA PHE A 135 2.01 -1.41 -25.43
C PHE A 135 1.46 -0.27 -26.29
N LEU A 136 2.16 0.87 -26.36
CA LEU A 136 1.77 2.02 -27.18
C LEU A 136 1.91 1.73 -28.68
N ALA A 137 2.94 0.99 -29.08
CA ALA A 137 3.18 0.64 -30.49
C ALA A 137 2.14 -0.31 -31.08
N LYS A 138 1.43 -1.08 -30.22
CA LYS A 138 0.36 -2.02 -30.62
C LYS A 138 -1.03 -1.39 -30.65
N GLY A 139 -1.10 -0.09 -30.44
CA GLY A 139 -2.31 0.75 -30.35
C GLY A 139 -3.06 1.04 -31.60
#